data_70e45fc02133a202b94b0bec6ba2c569
#
_entry.id   70e45fc02133a202b94b0bec6ba2c569
#
_cell.length_a   1.000
_cell.length_b   1.000
_cell.length_c   1.000
_cell.angle_alpha   90.00
_cell.angle_beta   90.00
_cell.angle_gamma   90.00
#
_symmetry.space_group_name_H-M   'P 1'
#
loop_
_entity.id
_entity.type
_entity.pdbx_description
1 polymer ?
#
loop_
_entity_poly.entity_id
_entity_poly.type
_entity_poly.pdbx_seq_one_letter_code
_entity_poly.pdbx_strand_id
1 'polypeptide(L)'
;MLSLVVSSSLALSLPRRAVLSTAFGTALAIRPASATGDLIVGGSPVKGDESIMAPKAHGTSAAPVQGNLRWNVDVENADRITNYNRRFAEFGGYWKQTDFLKEVSRTEPTTYYDSVTGKPLFRAPIGRSMDEFLAESNLHGWPSFRDQEVVWENTRVLKDGETVSVTGTHLGHNLPDRAGNRYCINLVSIAGRPGGAPQ
;
A
#
# COMPACT_ATOMS: atom_id res chain seq x y z
N MET A 1 -55.39 -44.05 -67.33
CA MET A 1 -56.43 -44.49 -66.40
C MET A 1 -56.15 -43.80 -65.05
N LEU A 2 -57.18 -43.17 -64.54
CA LEU A 2 -57.43 -42.58 -63.25
C LEU A 2 -56.45 -41.53 -62.75
N SER A 3 -56.90 -40.31 -62.89
CA SER A 3 -56.58 -39.15 -62.18
C SER A 3 -56.94 -39.18 -60.71
N LEU A 4 -56.12 -38.72 -59.83
CA LEU A 4 -56.55 -38.34 -58.48
C LEU A 4 -55.98 -36.92 -58.19
N VAL A 5 -56.87 -35.97 -58.07
CA VAL A 5 -56.66 -34.61 -57.66
C VAL A 5 -56.58 -34.58 -56.12
N VAL A 6 -55.55 -34.03 -55.54
CA VAL A 6 -55.50 -33.76 -54.10
C VAL A 6 -55.29 -32.24 -53.92
N SER A 7 -56.28 -31.64 -53.33
CA SER A 7 -56.33 -30.20 -52.99
C SER A 7 -55.34 -29.89 -51.86
N SER A 8 -54.52 -28.91 -52.12
CA SER A 8 -53.62 -28.32 -51.10
C SER A 8 -54.31 -27.16 -50.38
N SER A 9 -54.55 -27.32 -49.10
CA SER A 9 -54.95 -26.22 -48.23
C SER A 9 -53.73 -25.43 -47.76
N LEU A 10 -53.63 -24.16 -48.16
CA LEU A 10 -52.65 -23.23 -47.62
C LEU A 10 -53.13 -22.80 -46.24
N ALA A 11 -52.32 -23.17 -45.19
CA ALA A 11 -52.43 -22.58 -43.87
C ALA A 11 -51.42 -21.41 -43.76
N LEU A 12 -51.92 -20.18 -43.71
CA LEU A 12 -51.13 -19.01 -43.38
C LEU A 12 -50.75 -19.06 -41.91
N SER A 13 -49.48 -19.25 -41.62
CA SER A 13 -48.95 -19.10 -40.30
C SER A 13 -48.32 -17.70 -40.16
N LEU A 14 -48.89 -16.91 -39.27
CA LEU A 14 -48.40 -15.61 -38.88
C LEU A 14 -47.12 -15.76 -38.03
N PRO A 15 -46.07 -14.93 -38.23
CA PRO A 15 -44.90 -14.99 -37.39
C PRO A 15 -45.19 -14.36 -36.02
N ARG A 16 -44.98 -15.13 -34.95
CA ARG A 16 -44.97 -14.65 -33.58
C ARG A 16 -43.77 -13.73 -33.42
N ARG A 17 -44.06 -12.41 -33.20
CA ARG A 17 -43.03 -11.44 -32.76
C ARG A 17 -42.44 -11.91 -31.42
N ALA A 18 -41.17 -12.32 -31.43
CA ALA A 18 -40.39 -12.50 -30.23
C ALA A 18 -40.10 -11.11 -29.62
N VAL A 19 -40.67 -10.85 -28.46
CA VAL A 19 -40.34 -9.68 -27.65
C VAL A 19 -38.99 -10.02 -26.97
N LEU A 20 -37.92 -9.43 -27.51
CA LEU A 20 -36.63 -9.43 -26.77
C LEU A 20 -36.77 -8.49 -25.58
N SER A 21 -36.94 -9.08 -24.41
CA SER A 21 -36.79 -8.39 -23.13
C SER A 21 -35.30 -8.16 -22.87
N THR A 22 -34.79 -6.98 -23.18
CA THR A 22 -33.47 -6.52 -22.80
C THR A 22 -33.48 -6.22 -21.28
N ALA A 23 -33.14 -7.21 -20.49
CA ALA A 23 -32.82 -6.96 -19.10
C ALA A 23 -31.49 -6.19 -19.04
N PHE A 24 -31.56 -4.88 -18.83
CA PHE A 24 -30.42 -4.07 -18.40
C PHE A 24 -30.05 -4.51 -16.98
N GLY A 25 -29.14 -5.48 -16.86
CA GLY A 25 -28.46 -5.76 -15.64
C GLY A 25 -27.55 -4.60 -15.31
N THR A 26 -27.99 -3.73 -14.41
CA THR A 26 -27.09 -2.77 -13.74
C THR A 26 -26.10 -3.61 -12.93
N ALA A 27 -24.91 -3.81 -13.50
CA ALA A 27 -23.78 -4.31 -12.74
C ALA A 27 -23.48 -3.24 -11.68
N LEU A 28 -23.90 -3.51 -10.44
CA LEU A 28 -23.43 -2.75 -9.29
C LEU A 28 -21.92 -2.98 -9.22
N ALA A 29 -21.14 -2.01 -9.66
CA ALA A 29 -19.70 -2.00 -9.42
C ALA A 29 -19.52 -1.99 -7.88
N ILE A 30 -19.11 -3.14 -7.34
CA ILE A 30 -18.66 -3.24 -5.95
C ILE A 30 -17.38 -2.40 -5.90
N ARG A 31 -17.54 -1.11 -5.51
CA ARG A 31 -16.39 -0.30 -5.10
C ARG A 31 -15.81 -1.02 -3.89
N PRO A 32 -14.50 -1.33 -3.86
CA PRO A 32 -13.89 -1.79 -2.63
C PRO A 32 -14.19 -0.75 -1.56
N ALA A 33 -14.74 -1.18 -0.45
CA ALA A 33 -14.95 -0.33 0.70
C ALA A 33 -13.58 0.26 1.06
N SER A 34 -13.41 1.56 0.79
CA SER A 34 -12.37 2.31 1.45
C SER A 34 -12.64 2.16 2.94
N ALA A 35 -11.77 1.43 3.62
CA ALA A 35 -11.74 1.41 5.07
C ALA A 35 -11.27 2.80 5.53
N THR A 36 -12.13 3.80 5.35
CA THR A 36 -11.98 5.13 5.92
C THR A 36 -12.68 5.18 7.28
N GLY A 37 -12.24 4.32 8.19
CA GLY A 37 -12.17 4.73 9.57
C GLY A 37 -11.08 5.81 9.62
N ASP A 38 -11.30 6.91 10.31
CA ASP A 38 -10.32 7.98 10.43
C ASP A 38 -8.99 7.37 10.90
N LEU A 39 -7.97 7.42 10.04
CA LEU A 39 -6.64 6.90 10.35
C LEU A 39 -6.07 7.71 11.51
N ILE A 40 -5.90 7.09 12.67
CA ILE A 40 -5.30 7.73 13.83
C ILE A 40 -3.80 7.86 13.59
N VAL A 41 -3.36 9.10 13.47
CA VAL A 41 -1.95 9.44 13.20
C VAL A 41 -1.44 10.30 14.34
N GLY A 42 -0.19 10.07 14.75
CA GLY A 42 0.45 10.83 15.79
C GLY A 42 0.27 10.26 17.19
N GLY A 43 0.86 10.92 18.16
CA GLY A 43 0.89 10.51 19.56
C GLY A 43 2.30 10.20 20.05
N SER A 44 2.41 9.62 21.24
CA SER A 44 3.70 9.24 21.82
C SER A 44 4.21 7.92 21.22
N PRO A 45 5.55 7.75 21.11
CA PRO A 45 6.14 6.52 20.60
C PRO A 45 5.69 5.28 21.35
N VAL A 46 5.18 4.28 20.61
CA VAL A 46 4.80 3.00 21.16
C VAL A 46 6.00 2.04 21.08
N LYS A 47 6.47 1.57 22.24
CA LYS A 47 7.58 0.62 22.33
C LYS A 47 7.11 -0.77 21.88
N GLY A 48 8.00 -1.49 21.20
CA GLY A 48 7.83 -2.88 20.81
C GLY A 48 8.79 -3.80 21.53
N ASP A 49 8.44 -5.07 21.61
CA ASP A 49 9.31 -6.14 22.07
C ASP A 49 10.09 -6.73 20.88
N GLU A 50 11.32 -7.20 21.14
CA GLU A 50 12.20 -7.78 20.13
C GLU A 50 11.59 -9.00 19.42
N SER A 51 10.68 -9.71 20.06
CA SER A 51 9.98 -10.86 19.49
C SER A 51 9.16 -10.53 18.23
N ILE A 52 8.81 -9.25 18.02
CA ILE A 52 8.18 -8.79 16.76
C ILE A 52 9.07 -9.18 15.56
N MET A 53 10.38 -9.11 15.72
CA MET A 53 11.37 -9.38 14.68
C MET A 53 11.91 -10.82 14.71
N ALA A 54 11.29 -11.71 15.48
CA ALA A 54 11.65 -13.14 15.46
C ALA A 54 11.47 -13.72 14.04
N PRO A 55 12.30 -14.71 13.65
CA PRO A 55 12.19 -15.36 12.35
C PRO A 55 10.77 -15.90 12.09
N LYS A 56 10.26 -15.67 10.87
CA LYS A 56 8.98 -16.13 10.36
C LYS A 56 9.17 -16.85 9.03
N ALA A 57 8.11 -17.09 8.32
CA ALA A 57 8.14 -17.82 7.05
C ALA A 57 9.00 -17.12 5.97
N HIS A 58 9.15 -15.79 6.04
CA HIS A 58 9.94 -15.01 5.10
C HIS A 58 10.80 -13.97 5.87
N GLY A 59 11.96 -14.38 6.33
CA GLY A 59 12.80 -13.52 7.16
C GLY A 59 12.11 -13.15 8.47
N THR A 60 11.95 -11.84 8.72
CA THR A 60 11.26 -11.32 9.92
C THR A 60 9.77 -11.09 9.71
N SER A 61 9.24 -11.30 8.50
CA SER A 61 7.81 -11.20 8.18
C SER A 61 7.23 -12.52 7.67
N ALA A 62 5.91 -12.60 7.51
CA ALA A 62 5.23 -13.82 7.08
C ALA A 62 5.29 -14.06 5.56
N ALA A 63 5.62 -13.04 4.77
CA ALA A 63 5.56 -13.06 3.31
C ALA A 63 6.57 -12.08 2.70
N PRO A 64 6.91 -12.23 1.40
CA PRO A 64 7.72 -11.24 0.69
C PRO A 64 6.99 -9.91 0.55
N VAL A 65 7.71 -8.89 0.12
CA VAL A 65 7.11 -7.60 -0.25
C VAL A 65 6.15 -7.77 -1.44
N GLN A 66 5.21 -6.85 -1.57
CA GLN A 66 4.28 -6.81 -2.71
C GLN A 66 5.04 -6.66 -4.03
N GLY A 67 4.65 -7.41 -5.06
CA GLY A 67 5.30 -7.34 -6.38
C GLY A 67 5.04 -6.04 -7.16
N ASN A 68 4.07 -5.23 -6.71
CA ASN A 68 3.63 -3.99 -7.37
C ASN A 68 3.85 -2.76 -6.48
N LEU A 69 5.00 -2.64 -5.85
CA LEU A 69 5.34 -1.52 -4.99
C LEU A 69 5.16 -0.17 -5.70
N ARG A 70 4.89 0.88 -4.89
CA ARG A 70 4.76 2.25 -5.37
C ARG A 70 6.12 2.83 -5.78
N TRP A 71 6.07 3.92 -6.52
CA TRP A 71 7.21 4.78 -6.86
C TRP A 71 8.34 4.09 -7.61
N ASN A 72 8.03 2.97 -8.26
CA ASN A 72 9.02 2.22 -9.04
C ASN A 72 10.28 1.87 -8.23
N VAL A 73 10.09 1.52 -6.95
CA VAL A 73 11.19 1.04 -6.10
C VAL A 73 11.61 -0.37 -6.53
N ASP A 74 12.88 -0.68 -6.36
CA ASP A 74 13.45 -1.99 -6.66
C ASP A 74 12.90 -3.04 -5.66
N VAL A 75 12.16 -4.03 -6.19
CA VAL A 75 11.44 -5.03 -5.38
C VAL A 75 12.40 -5.98 -4.68
N GLU A 76 13.50 -6.38 -5.32
CA GLU A 76 14.49 -7.28 -4.73
C GLU A 76 15.22 -6.60 -3.56
N ASN A 77 15.62 -5.35 -3.76
CA ASN A 77 16.23 -4.55 -2.70
C ASN A 77 15.25 -4.28 -1.56
N ALA A 78 13.98 -4.02 -1.89
CA ALA A 78 12.92 -3.85 -0.90
C ALA A 78 12.74 -5.10 -0.04
N ASP A 79 12.64 -6.26 -0.65
CA ASP A 79 12.47 -7.52 0.07
C ASP A 79 13.66 -7.83 0.98
N ARG A 80 14.87 -7.65 0.47
CA ARG A 80 16.11 -7.86 1.22
C ARG A 80 16.21 -6.95 2.44
N ILE A 81 15.92 -5.64 2.30
CA ILE A 81 16.03 -4.68 3.40
C ILE A 81 14.90 -4.89 4.41
N THR A 82 13.68 -5.06 3.93
CA THR A 82 12.48 -5.13 4.75
C THR A 82 12.41 -6.41 5.59
N ASN A 83 12.85 -7.56 5.04
CA ASN A 83 12.62 -8.86 5.63
C ASN A 83 13.88 -9.57 6.14
N TYR A 84 15.06 -9.22 5.63
CA TYR A 84 16.29 -9.98 5.93
C TYR A 84 17.42 -9.13 6.50
N ASN A 85 17.29 -7.82 6.52
CA ASN A 85 18.43 -6.98 6.87
C ASN A 85 18.07 -5.77 7.73
N ARG A 86 17.97 -5.99 9.02
CA ARG A 86 17.62 -5.01 10.04
C ARG A 86 18.65 -3.88 10.24
N ARG A 87 19.84 -3.97 9.63
CA ARG A 87 20.96 -3.04 9.83
C ARG A 87 21.35 -2.28 8.56
N PHE A 88 20.73 -2.59 7.45
CA PHE A 88 21.03 -1.95 6.18
C PHE A 88 19.82 -1.16 5.68
N ALA A 89 20.13 -0.05 5.05
CA ALA A 89 19.18 0.80 4.36
C ALA A 89 19.53 0.82 2.86
N GLU A 90 18.63 1.30 2.05
CA GLU A 90 19.00 1.79 0.74
C GLU A 90 20.02 2.93 0.88
N PHE A 91 20.77 3.24 -0.16
CA PHE A 91 21.74 4.34 -0.10
C PHE A 91 21.06 5.69 0.11
N GLY A 92 21.73 6.62 0.78
CA GLY A 92 21.22 7.95 1.05
C GLY A 92 20.85 8.70 -0.23
N GLY A 93 19.60 9.18 -0.31
CA GLY A 93 19.08 9.82 -1.52
C GLY A 93 18.42 8.87 -2.54
N TYR A 94 18.31 7.58 -2.26
CA TYR A 94 17.63 6.60 -3.12
C TYR A 94 16.23 7.08 -3.56
N TRP A 95 15.44 7.62 -2.63
CA TRP A 95 14.10 8.13 -2.88
C TRP A 95 14.01 9.18 -4.00
N LYS A 96 15.11 9.90 -4.27
CA LYS A 96 15.18 10.89 -5.37
C LYS A 96 15.32 10.24 -6.76
N GLN A 97 15.76 8.98 -6.81
CA GLN A 97 15.95 8.24 -8.05
C GLN A 97 14.74 7.40 -8.45
N THR A 98 13.73 7.36 -7.57
CA THR A 98 12.44 6.71 -7.81
C THR A 98 11.41 7.72 -8.34
N ASP A 99 10.20 7.23 -8.62
CA ASP A 99 9.09 8.11 -9.00
C ASP A 99 8.42 8.81 -7.81
N PHE A 100 8.97 8.66 -6.59
CA PHE A 100 8.44 9.24 -5.35
C PHE A 100 8.13 10.74 -5.50
N LEU A 101 9.12 11.54 -5.92
CA LEU A 101 8.95 13.00 -6.07
C LEU A 101 7.94 13.43 -7.15
N LYS A 102 7.66 12.53 -8.11
CA LYS A 102 6.68 12.78 -9.18
C LYS A 102 5.25 12.49 -8.72
N GLU A 103 5.08 11.53 -7.83
CA GLU A 103 3.77 11.00 -7.44
C GLU A 103 3.24 11.54 -6.10
N VAL A 104 4.12 12.01 -5.20
CA VAL A 104 3.65 12.57 -3.93
C VAL A 104 2.96 13.91 -4.13
N SER A 105 1.83 14.09 -3.42
CA SER A 105 1.12 15.37 -3.42
C SER A 105 1.98 16.47 -2.76
N ARG A 106 1.95 17.66 -3.33
CA ARG A 106 2.57 18.86 -2.75
C ARG A 106 1.69 19.58 -1.75
N THR A 107 0.38 19.30 -1.78
CA THR A 107 -0.63 20.02 -0.99
C THR A 107 -1.30 19.14 0.04
N GLU A 108 -1.33 17.82 -0.18
CA GLU A 108 -2.04 16.88 0.68
C GLU A 108 -1.08 15.88 1.31
N PRO A 109 -1.32 15.48 2.57
CA PRO A 109 -0.54 14.42 3.21
C PRO A 109 -0.64 13.09 2.46
N THR A 110 0.50 12.49 2.19
CA THR A 110 0.62 11.16 1.60
C THR A 110 0.62 10.10 2.69
N THR A 111 -0.16 9.04 2.53
CA THR A 111 -0.10 7.85 3.40
C THR A 111 0.90 6.86 2.82
N TYR A 112 1.78 6.36 3.69
CA TYR A 112 2.83 5.38 3.39
C TYR A 112 2.44 4.04 3.99
N TYR A 113 2.57 2.97 3.19
CA TYR A 113 2.09 1.65 3.56
C TYR A 113 3.23 0.64 3.63
N ASP A 114 3.12 -0.27 4.57
CA ASP A 114 4.01 -1.43 4.71
C ASP A 114 4.14 -2.19 3.39
N SER A 115 5.36 -2.39 2.93
CA SER A 115 5.64 -3.02 1.63
C SER A 115 5.27 -4.51 1.59
N VAL A 116 5.07 -5.15 2.73
CA VAL A 116 4.59 -6.54 2.84
C VAL A 116 3.07 -6.57 2.95
N THR A 117 2.51 -5.91 3.95
CA THR A 117 1.09 -6.08 4.33
C THR A 117 0.14 -5.03 3.76
N GLY A 118 0.66 -3.91 3.25
CA GLY A 118 -0.15 -2.78 2.83
C GLY A 118 -0.88 -2.06 3.96
N LYS A 119 -0.49 -2.28 5.22
CA LYS A 119 -1.01 -1.52 6.37
C LYS A 119 -0.41 -0.12 6.39
N PRO A 120 -1.19 0.92 6.75
CA PRO A 120 -0.67 2.28 6.86
C PRO A 120 0.32 2.38 8.03
N LEU A 121 1.49 2.99 7.78
CA LEU A 121 2.57 3.13 8.75
C LEU A 121 2.85 4.59 9.10
N PHE A 122 2.78 5.47 8.10
CA PHE A 122 3.02 6.90 8.25
C PHE A 122 2.04 7.68 7.38
N ARG A 123 1.81 8.93 7.78
CA ARG A 123 1.12 9.91 6.96
C ARG A 123 1.82 11.25 7.09
N ALA A 124 2.39 11.75 6.03
CA ALA A 124 3.20 12.96 6.02
C ALA A 124 2.93 13.81 4.77
N PRO A 125 3.10 15.16 4.91
CA PRO A 125 3.44 15.87 6.13
C PRO A 125 2.24 16.10 7.05
N ILE A 126 2.47 16.19 8.37
CA ILE A 126 1.48 16.61 9.35
C ILE A 126 2.11 17.71 10.22
N GLY A 127 1.43 18.87 10.30
CA GLY A 127 1.91 20.02 11.09
C GLY A 127 3.09 20.76 10.45
N ARG A 128 3.45 20.42 9.23
CA ARG A 128 4.49 21.07 8.41
C ARG A 128 4.14 20.95 6.92
N SER A 129 4.83 21.70 6.07
CA SER A 129 4.66 21.60 4.61
C SER A 129 5.39 20.39 4.03
N MET A 130 5.03 20.01 2.79
CA MET A 130 5.77 19.00 2.04
C MET A 130 7.21 19.44 1.75
N ASP A 131 7.44 20.73 1.54
CA ASP A 131 8.79 21.25 1.29
C ASP A 131 9.67 21.12 2.53
N GLU A 132 9.14 21.34 3.74
CA GLU A 132 9.85 21.10 5.00
C GLU A 132 10.14 19.63 5.23
N PHE A 133 9.17 18.73 4.94
CA PHE A 133 9.39 17.28 5.00
C PHE A 133 10.51 16.84 4.04
N LEU A 134 10.48 17.33 2.80
CA LEU A 134 11.49 17.00 1.79
C LEU A 134 12.85 17.60 2.10
N ALA A 135 12.91 18.82 2.65
CA ALA A 135 14.16 19.46 3.09
C ALA A 135 14.83 18.63 4.20
N GLU A 136 14.08 18.20 5.20
CA GLU A 136 14.58 17.34 6.27
C GLU A 136 15.03 15.97 5.74
N SER A 137 14.22 15.35 4.87
CA SER A 137 14.57 14.07 4.22
C SER A 137 15.83 14.19 3.37
N ASN A 138 16.02 15.32 2.71
CA ASN A 138 17.23 15.61 1.93
C ASN A 138 18.49 15.78 2.81
N LEU A 139 18.34 16.46 3.93
CA LEU A 139 19.44 16.69 4.87
C LEU A 139 19.97 15.35 5.43
N HIS A 140 19.09 14.40 5.68
CA HIS A 140 19.42 13.13 6.31
C HIS A 140 19.59 11.95 5.32
N GLY A 141 19.16 12.10 4.07
CA GLY A 141 19.32 11.09 3.02
C GLY A 141 18.12 10.14 2.86
N TRP A 142 17.18 10.06 3.81
CA TRP A 142 16.03 9.18 3.82
C TRP A 142 14.76 9.92 4.19
N PRO A 143 13.56 9.44 3.79
CA PRO A 143 12.30 9.95 4.31
C PRO A 143 12.33 10.06 5.83
N SER A 144 12.14 11.28 6.33
CA SER A 144 12.30 11.60 7.75
C SER A 144 10.97 12.04 8.35
N PHE A 145 10.40 11.19 9.20
CA PHE A 145 9.11 11.41 9.84
C PHE A 145 9.25 11.90 11.27
N ARG A 146 8.19 12.54 11.79
CA ARG A 146 8.05 13.01 13.16
C ARG A 146 6.94 12.27 13.87
N ASP A 147 6.86 12.35 15.21
CA ASP A 147 5.87 11.62 16.02
C ASP A 147 4.42 11.80 15.53
N GLN A 148 4.07 13.03 15.11
CA GLN A 148 2.73 13.34 14.60
C GLN A 148 2.40 12.70 13.24
N GLU A 149 3.38 12.11 12.56
CA GLU A 149 3.24 11.50 11.25
C GLU A 149 3.20 9.96 11.30
N VAL A 150 3.34 9.37 12.51
CA VAL A 150 3.40 7.91 12.70
C VAL A 150 2.02 7.33 12.98
N VAL A 151 1.70 6.20 12.36
CA VAL A 151 0.52 5.38 12.66
C VAL A 151 0.90 4.36 13.72
N TRP A 152 0.74 4.72 14.99
CA TRP A 152 1.17 3.89 16.11
C TRP A 152 0.40 2.58 16.27
N GLU A 153 -0.76 2.44 15.66
CA GLU A 153 -1.46 1.16 15.58
C GLU A 153 -0.59 0.07 14.92
N ASN A 154 0.15 0.45 13.87
CA ASN A 154 0.91 -0.48 13.04
C ASN A 154 2.44 -0.37 13.18
N THR A 155 2.95 0.60 13.95
CA THR A 155 4.39 0.91 14.07
C THR A 155 4.88 0.76 15.51
N ARG A 156 6.09 0.26 15.70
CA ARG A 156 6.76 0.12 17.01
C ARG A 156 8.20 0.61 16.94
N VAL A 157 8.72 1.05 18.08
CA VAL A 157 10.14 1.38 18.28
C VAL A 157 10.73 0.40 19.27
N LEU A 158 11.72 -0.35 18.86
CA LEU A 158 12.42 -1.31 19.71
C LEU A 158 13.37 -0.60 20.68
N LYS A 159 13.96 -1.35 21.60
CA LYS A 159 14.81 -0.78 22.66
C LYS A 159 16.04 -0.05 22.12
N ASP A 160 16.61 -0.53 21.04
CA ASP A 160 17.80 0.02 20.36
C ASP A 160 17.48 1.18 19.40
N GLY A 161 16.18 1.52 19.23
CA GLY A 161 15.71 2.57 18.32
C GLY A 161 15.28 2.03 16.95
N GLU A 162 15.44 0.75 16.65
CA GLU A 162 14.91 0.21 15.40
C GLU A 162 13.39 0.45 15.33
N THR A 163 12.95 0.99 14.21
CA THR A 163 11.52 1.22 13.92
C THR A 163 11.02 0.11 13.01
N VAL A 164 9.95 -0.57 13.45
CA VAL A 164 9.43 -1.78 12.80
C VAL A 164 7.91 -1.72 12.70
N SER A 165 7.33 -2.48 11.76
CA SER A 165 5.89 -2.73 11.79
C SER A 165 5.54 -3.78 12.84
N VAL A 166 4.28 -3.80 13.28
CA VAL A 166 3.76 -4.85 14.20
C VAL A 166 3.80 -6.25 13.59
N THR A 167 4.01 -6.36 12.28
CA THR A 167 4.08 -7.64 11.55
C THR A 167 5.50 -8.13 11.31
N GLY A 168 6.52 -7.34 11.72
CA GLY A 168 7.92 -7.72 11.64
C GLY A 168 8.67 -7.16 10.43
N THR A 169 8.13 -6.15 9.77
CA THR A 169 8.82 -5.43 8.69
C THR A 169 9.83 -4.46 9.30
N HIS A 170 11.09 -4.54 8.89
CA HIS A 170 12.09 -3.51 9.22
C HIS A 170 11.81 -2.22 8.45
N LEU A 171 11.66 -1.10 9.13
CA LEU A 171 11.33 0.18 8.52
C LEU A 171 12.51 1.15 8.49
N GLY A 172 13.32 1.17 9.52
CA GLY A 172 14.42 2.11 9.73
C GLY A 172 14.69 2.32 11.21
N HIS A 173 15.06 3.55 11.60
CA HIS A 173 15.44 3.84 12.99
C HIS A 173 14.90 5.17 13.48
N ASN A 174 14.55 5.23 14.75
CA ASN A 174 14.34 6.46 15.49
C ASN A 174 15.71 7.03 15.87
N LEU A 175 16.03 8.19 15.33
CA LEU A 175 17.26 8.95 15.53
C LEU A 175 16.90 10.34 16.07
N PRO A 176 16.66 10.48 17.39
CA PRO A 176 16.24 11.76 17.98
C PRO A 176 17.24 12.88 17.74
N ASP A 177 16.73 14.08 17.56
CA ASP A 177 17.50 15.30 17.44
C ASP A 177 16.97 16.42 18.37
N ARG A 178 17.41 17.67 18.18
CA ARG A 178 16.96 18.78 19.03
C ARG A 178 15.45 19.08 18.93
N ALA A 179 14.83 18.68 17.83
CA ALA A 179 13.38 18.89 17.60
C ALA A 179 12.53 17.69 18.12
N GLY A 180 13.16 16.65 18.66
CA GLY A 180 12.49 15.46 19.19
C GLY A 180 12.80 14.19 18.40
N ASN A 181 11.86 13.23 18.46
CA ASN A 181 12.00 11.99 17.71
C ASN A 181 12.01 12.26 16.21
N ARG A 182 12.91 11.58 15.50
CA ARG A 182 13.00 11.59 14.05
C ARG A 182 13.16 10.16 13.55
N TYR A 183 12.24 9.74 12.73
CA TYR A 183 12.22 8.40 12.16
C TYR A 183 12.81 8.45 10.76
N CYS A 184 14.04 7.93 10.64
CA CYS A 184 14.76 7.81 9.37
C CYS A 184 14.36 6.47 8.75
N ILE A 185 13.55 6.52 7.70
CA ILE A 185 12.80 5.36 7.20
C ILE A 185 13.20 5.02 5.78
N ASN A 186 13.40 3.73 5.51
CA ASN A 186 13.66 3.19 4.20
C ASN A 186 12.44 3.38 3.29
N LEU A 187 12.60 4.04 2.14
CA LEU A 187 11.49 4.20 1.20
C LEU A 187 10.98 2.84 0.72
N VAL A 188 11.88 1.90 0.48
CA VAL A 188 11.54 0.54 0.02
C VAL A 188 10.65 -0.22 1.00
N SER A 189 10.73 0.08 2.30
CA SER A 189 9.93 -0.59 3.33
C SER A 189 8.52 -0.03 3.48
N ILE A 190 8.26 1.18 2.93
CA ILE A 190 7.00 1.90 3.06
C ILE A 190 6.33 2.22 1.71
N ALA A 191 6.78 1.55 0.65
CA ALA A 191 6.28 1.71 -0.71
C ALA A 191 5.09 0.78 -1.04
N GLY A 192 4.48 0.15 -0.05
CA GLY A 192 3.34 -0.75 -0.24
C GLY A 192 2.09 -0.04 -0.79
N ARG A 193 1.15 -0.85 -1.27
CA ARG A 193 -0.18 -0.41 -1.69
C ARG A 193 -1.23 -0.85 -0.66
N PRO A 194 -2.26 -0.02 -0.39
CA PRO A 194 -3.29 -0.36 0.60
C PRO A 194 -4.03 -1.63 0.21
N GLY A 195 -4.34 -2.48 1.20
CA GLY A 195 -5.14 -3.70 1.02
C GLY A 195 -4.46 -4.79 0.19
N GLY A 196 -3.15 -4.67 -0.07
CA GLY A 196 -2.40 -5.69 -0.76
C GLY A 196 -2.17 -6.91 0.13
N ALA A 197 -2.81 -8.05 -0.20
CA ALA A 197 -2.20 -9.32 0.15
C ALA A 197 -0.94 -9.50 -0.71
N PRO A 198 0.10 -10.18 -0.21
CA PRO A 198 1.22 -10.61 -1.05
C PRO A 198 0.67 -11.42 -2.23
N GLN A 199 1.01 -11.03 -3.46
CA GLN A 199 0.68 -11.81 -4.66
C GLN A 199 1.75 -12.84 -4.90
#